data_d90b6b8535164cf01c797d90f6eea963
#
_entry.id   d90b6b8535164cf01c797d90f6eea963
#
_cell.length_a   1.000
_cell.length_b   1.000
_cell.length_c   1.000
_cell.angle_alpha   90.00
_cell.angle_beta   90.00
_cell.angle_gamma   90.00
#
_symmetry.space_group_name_H-M   'P 1'
#
loop_
_entity.id
_entity.type
_entity.pdbx_description
1 polymer ?
#
loop_
_entity_poly.entity_id
_entity_poly.type
_entity_poly.pdbx_seq_one_letter_code
_entity_poly.pdbx_strand_id
1 'polypeptide(L)'
;MRLAKAAHVTTLELVNNRVVVNAMEPRNAIGDYDATSGRLVLYSATQGSHFVRDPLAEAVLKLPKEKLRVVSPPNVGGAFGMKAFVYPEQAHVVWAAGKLKRPVRWQSDRSEGFISDNQGRDHYTRAELALDARGKFLAIRVSLIANVGAYLSPMGPFIPTRSTDLISGLYTTPAFAINVKGGAPTRCRCALIAAPAVPRRPT
;
A
#
# COMPACT_ATOMS: atom_id res chain seq x y z
N MET A 1 20.51 7.09 29.08
CA MET A 1 19.50 7.24 28.04
C MET A 1 19.31 8.73 27.74
N ARG A 2 19.36 9.18 26.48
CA ARG A 2 19.46 10.63 26.13
C ARG A 2 18.20 11.43 26.44
N LEU A 3 17.02 10.83 26.40
CA LEU A 3 15.77 11.51 26.79
C LEU A 3 15.75 11.97 28.25
N ALA A 4 16.31 11.17 29.18
CA ALA A 4 16.33 11.52 30.60
C ALA A 4 17.34 12.65 30.95
N LYS A 5 18.23 13.01 30.01
CA LYS A 5 19.22 14.08 30.16
C LYS A 5 18.86 15.33 29.34
N ALA A 6 17.68 15.35 28.71
CA ALA A 6 17.23 16.49 27.91
C ALA A 6 16.76 17.65 28.79
N ALA A 7 17.13 18.87 28.40
CA ALA A 7 16.60 20.06 29.04
C ALA A 7 15.11 20.31 28.70
N HIS A 8 14.74 19.90 27.47
CA HIS A 8 13.37 20.01 26.99
C HIS A 8 12.95 18.73 26.26
N VAL A 9 11.71 18.28 26.50
CA VAL A 9 11.08 17.19 25.75
C VAL A 9 9.73 17.69 25.26
N THR A 10 9.59 17.73 23.94
CA THR A 10 8.31 18.04 23.29
C THR A 10 7.64 16.75 22.86
N THR A 11 6.37 16.58 23.21
CA THR A 11 5.55 15.43 22.83
C THR A 11 4.47 15.87 21.85
N LEU A 12 4.26 15.10 20.79
CA LEU A 12 3.23 15.30 19.79
C LEU A 12 2.46 14.00 19.56
N GLU A 13 1.15 14.09 19.57
CA GLU A 13 0.25 12.99 19.21
C GLU A 13 -0.43 13.31 17.88
N LEU A 14 -0.36 12.39 16.94
CA LEU A 14 -0.83 12.56 15.57
C LEU A 14 -1.77 11.42 15.22
N VAL A 15 -2.90 11.77 14.63
CA VAL A 15 -3.81 10.83 13.97
C VAL A 15 -3.69 11.04 12.48
N ASN A 16 -3.22 10.02 11.76
CA ASN A 16 -3.24 10.00 10.31
C ASN A 16 -4.46 9.21 9.87
N ASN A 17 -5.51 9.91 9.50
CA ASN A 17 -6.81 9.32 9.18
C ASN A 17 -6.70 8.29 8.05
N ARG A 18 -7.58 7.29 8.08
CA ARG A 18 -7.78 6.37 6.97
C ARG A 18 -8.20 7.14 5.73
N VAL A 19 -7.65 6.75 4.59
CA VAL A 19 -8.01 7.30 3.29
C VAL A 19 -8.26 6.19 2.29
N VAL A 20 -9.22 6.41 1.39
CA VAL A 20 -9.47 5.60 0.20
C VAL A 20 -8.90 6.33 -1.01
N VAL A 21 -8.30 5.59 -1.92
CA VAL A 21 -7.85 6.15 -3.19
C VAL A 21 -9.07 6.38 -4.08
N ASN A 22 -9.21 7.60 -4.55
CA ASN A 22 -10.25 7.97 -5.51
C ASN A 22 -9.61 8.31 -6.85
N ALA A 23 -8.97 7.32 -7.48
CA ALA A 23 -8.40 7.48 -8.82
C ALA A 23 -9.51 7.81 -9.83
N MET A 24 -9.22 8.69 -10.79
CA MET A 24 -10.19 9.05 -11.84
C MET A 24 -10.69 7.82 -12.61
N GLU A 25 -9.80 6.89 -12.89
CA GLU A 25 -10.11 5.58 -13.45
C GLU A 25 -10.33 4.56 -12.33
N PRO A 26 -11.57 4.04 -12.13
CA PRO A 26 -11.81 2.90 -11.23
C PRO A 26 -11.04 1.66 -11.69
N ARG A 27 -10.96 0.63 -10.83
CA ARG A 27 -10.34 -0.64 -11.21
C ARG A 27 -11.13 -1.29 -12.33
N ASN A 28 -10.39 -1.90 -13.25
CA ASN A 28 -10.93 -2.66 -14.36
C ASN A 28 -10.02 -3.84 -14.69
N ALA A 29 -10.58 -4.85 -15.32
CA ALA A 29 -9.86 -6.02 -15.77
C ALA A 29 -10.54 -6.68 -16.97
N ILE A 30 -9.73 -7.14 -17.92
CA ILE A 30 -10.15 -8.03 -19.00
C ILE A 30 -9.27 -9.25 -18.93
N GLY A 31 -9.87 -10.41 -18.68
CA GLY A 31 -9.22 -11.70 -18.88
C GLY A 31 -9.40 -12.15 -20.30
N ASP A 32 -8.38 -12.72 -20.90
CA ASP A 32 -8.43 -13.29 -22.25
C ASP A 32 -7.65 -14.60 -22.31
N TYR A 33 -7.90 -15.38 -23.36
CA TYR A 33 -7.20 -16.60 -23.68
C TYR A 33 -6.63 -16.54 -25.09
N ASP A 34 -5.31 -16.44 -25.19
CA ASP A 34 -4.61 -16.51 -26.48
C ASP A 34 -4.49 -17.99 -26.93
N ALA A 35 -5.32 -18.37 -27.89
CA ALA A 35 -5.34 -19.73 -28.43
C ALA A 35 -4.04 -20.11 -29.16
N THR A 36 -3.31 -19.12 -29.68
CA THR A 36 -2.07 -19.37 -30.44
C THR A 36 -0.94 -19.79 -29.51
N SER A 37 -0.76 -19.08 -28.40
CA SER A 37 0.30 -19.35 -27.41
C SER A 37 -0.16 -20.27 -26.27
N GLY A 38 -1.47 -20.51 -26.14
CA GLY A 38 -2.08 -21.20 -24.99
C GLY A 38 -1.95 -20.46 -23.68
N ARG A 39 -1.74 -19.12 -23.72
CA ARG A 39 -1.57 -18.28 -22.54
C ARG A 39 -2.87 -17.63 -22.10
N LEU A 40 -3.00 -17.46 -20.80
CA LEU A 40 -3.95 -16.52 -20.22
C LEU A 40 -3.38 -15.11 -20.30
N VAL A 41 -4.24 -14.14 -20.58
CA VAL A 41 -3.85 -12.73 -20.64
C VAL A 41 -4.75 -11.93 -19.71
N LEU A 42 -4.15 -11.05 -18.92
CA LEU A 42 -4.87 -10.06 -18.12
C LEU A 42 -4.51 -8.67 -18.63
N TYR A 43 -5.49 -7.93 -19.12
CA TYR A 43 -5.38 -6.50 -19.35
C TYR A 43 -5.97 -5.77 -18.14
N SER A 44 -5.17 -5.01 -17.44
CA SER A 44 -5.63 -4.25 -16.27
C SER A 44 -4.67 -3.08 -16.00
N ALA A 45 -5.22 -1.94 -15.61
CA ALA A 45 -4.41 -0.84 -15.11
C ALA A 45 -3.68 -1.27 -13.83
N THR A 46 -2.35 -1.36 -13.87
CA THR A 46 -1.52 -1.79 -12.73
C THR A 46 -0.33 -0.88 -12.52
N GLN A 47 0.25 -0.92 -11.32
CA GLN A 47 1.49 -0.22 -10.99
C GLN A 47 2.74 -1.11 -11.17
N GLY A 48 2.57 -2.26 -11.78
CA GLY A 48 3.67 -3.17 -12.10
C GLY A 48 3.13 -4.51 -12.56
N SER A 49 3.22 -4.79 -13.87
CA SER A 49 2.68 -6.02 -14.46
C SER A 49 3.24 -7.29 -13.81
N HIS A 50 4.53 -7.30 -13.45
CA HIS A 50 5.16 -8.45 -12.80
C HIS A 50 4.69 -8.62 -11.34
N PHE A 51 4.48 -7.52 -10.60
CA PHE A 51 3.95 -7.57 -9.24
C PHE A 51 2.53 -8.15 -9.16
N VAL A 52 1.77 -8.03 -10.24
CA VAL A 52 0.44 -8.65 -10.35
C VAL A 52 0.54 -10.06 -10.92
N ARG A 53 1.35 -10.27 -11.97
CA ARG A 53 1.49 -11.56 -12.66
C ARG A 53 1.93 -12.67 -11.72
N ASP A 54 3.04 -12.46 -11.01
CA ASP A 54 3.67 -13.55 -10.27
C ASP A 54 2.77 -14.09 -9.16
N PRO A 55 2.21 -13.28 -8.24
CA PRO A 55 1.29 -13.80 -7.23
C PRO A 55 -0.04 -14.31 -7.83
N LEU A 56 -0.55 -13.68 -8.89
CA LEU A 56 -1.78 -14.14 -9.54
C LEU A 56 -1.60 -15.52 -10.18
N ALA A 57 -0.50 -15.74 -10.89
CA ALA A 57 -0.22 -17.03 -11.51
C ALA A 57 0.09 -18.10 -10.45
N GLU A 58 1.11 -17.89 -9.63
CA GLU A 58 1.67 -18.92 -8.76
C GLU A 58 0.83 -19.16 -7.50
N ALA A 59 0.43 -18.08 -6.80
CA ALA A 59 -0.28 -18.22 -5.54
C ALA A 59 -1.78 -18.45 -5.72
N VAL A 60 -2.42 -17.79 -6.70
CA VAL A 60 -3.88 -17.82 -6.88
C VAL A 60 -4.31 -18.88 -7.89
N LEU A 61 -3.81 -18.79 -9.13
CA LEU A 61 -4.24 -19.68 -10.22
C LEU A 61 -3.50 -21.01 -10.23
N LYS A 62 -2.42 -21.16 -9.46
CA LYS A 62 -1.56 -22.36 -9.40
C LYS A 62 -1.01 -22.75 -10.78
N LEU A 63 -0.55 -21.75 -11.51
CA LEU A 63 0.02 -21.89 -12.85
C LEU A 63 1.47 -21.38 -12.87
N PRO A 64 2.32 -21.93 -13.76
CA PRO A 64 3.60 -21.32 -14.07
C PRO A 64 3.39 -19.89 -14.58
N LYS A 65 4.22 -18.96 -14.13
CA LYS A 65 4.09 -17.52 -14.48
C LYS A 65 4.19 -17.26 -15.99
N GLU A 66 4.86 -18.14 -16.73
CA GLU A 66 5.00 -18.10 -18.19
C GLU A 66 3.66 -18.34 -18.92
N LYS A 67 2.68 -18.97 -18.22
CA LYS A 67 1.33 -19.20 -18.73
C LYS A 67 0.39 -18.02 -18.55
N LEU A 68 0.83 -16.98 -17.84
CA LEU A 68 0.06 -15.76 -17.65
C LEU A 68 0.85 -14.55 -18.16
N ARG A 69 0.22 -13.75 -19.01
CA ARG A 69 0.70 -12.44 -19.43
C ARG A 69 -0.15 -11.35 -18.79
N VAL A 70 0.46 -10.37 -18.14
CA VAL A 70 -0.23 -9.18 -17.63
C VAL A 70 0.20 -7.97 -18.44
N VAL A 71 -0.77 -7.27 -18.99
CA VAL A 71 -0.59 -6.08 -19.83
C VAL A 71 -1.22 -4.89 -19.12
N SER A 72 -0.39 -3.92 -18.77
CA SER A 72 -0.87 -2.63 -18.28
C SER A 72 -0.90 -1.65 -19.45
N PRO A 73 -2.03 -0.99 -19.74
CA PRO A 73 -2.09 0.00 -20.80
C PRO A 73 -1.21 1.20 -20.46
N PRO A 74 -0.71 1.94 -21.48
CA PRO A 74 0.13 3.11 -21.24
C PRO A 74 -0.63 4.27 -20.57
N ASN A 75 -1.93 4.37 -20.82
CA ASN A 75 -2.78 5.45 -20.31
C ASN A 75 -3.57 4.97 -19.09
N VAL A 76 -2.96 4.99 -17.91
CA VAL A 76 -3.60 4.66 -16.64
C VAL A 76 -4.10 5.93 -15.96
N GLY A 77 -5.40 5.99 -15.68
CA GLY A 77 -6.08 7.15 -15.08
C GLY A 77 -5.91 7.25 -13.56
N GLY A 78 -4.68 7.05 -13.07
CA GLY A 78 -4.33 7.11 -11.65
C GLY A 78 -4.35 5.75 -10.96
N ALA A 79 -3.48 5.61 -9.96
CA ALA A 79 -3.32 4.36 -9.21
C ALA A 79 -3.01 4.57 -7.73
N PHE A 80 -2.08 5.46 -7.36
CA PHE A 80 -1.75 5.92 -6.02
C PHE A 80 -1.54 4.80 -4.96
N GLY A 81 -1.01 3.64 -5.39
CA GLY A 81 -0.78 2.46 -4.55
C GLY A 81 -1.92 1.44 -4.57
N MET A 82 -3.14 1.83 -4.91
CA MET A 82 -4.29 0.95 -4.94
C MET A 82 -4.17 -0.15 -6.01
N LYS A 83 -3.67 0.17 -7.21
CA LYS A 83 -3.55 -0.77 -8.34
C LYS A 83 -2.24 -1.57 -8.33
N ALA A 84 -1.54 -1.64 -7.21
CA ALA A 84 -0.28 -2.38 -7.09
C ALA A 84 -0.46 -3.87 -6.78
N PHE A 85 -1.67 -4.30 -6.40
CA PHE A 85 -1.93 -5.64 -5.85
C PHE A 85 -2.89 -6.45 -6.72
N VAL A 86 -2.92 -7.76 -6.43
CA VAL A 86 -3.91 -8.67 -6.99
C VAL A 86 -5.22 -8.49 -6.26
N TYR A 87 -6.29 -8.35 -7.03
CA TYR A 87 -7.67 -8.32 -6.56
C TYR A 87 -8.44 -9.55 -7.03
N PRO A 88 -9.46 -9.98 -6.29
CA PRO A 88 -10.28 -11.14 -6.65
C PRO A 88 -10.84 -11.07 -8.06
N GLU A 89 -11.26 -9.88 -8.50
CA GLU A 89 -11.88 -9.67 -9.80
C GLU A 89 -10.92 -9.96 -10.96
N GLN A 90 -9.63 -9.62 -10.79
CA GLN A 90 -8.58 -9.96 -11.76
C GLN A 90 -8.41 -11.48 -11.90
N ALA A 91 -8.45 -12.19 -10.76
CA ALA A 91 -8.38 -13.64 -10.76
C ALA A 91 -9.60 -14.28 -11.45
N HIS A 92 -10.80 -13.77 -11.14
CA HIS A 92 -12.05 -14.27 -11.69
C HIS A 92 -12.13 -14.11 -13.21
N VAL A 93 -11.79 -12.92 -13.75
CA VAL A 93 -11.86 -12.71 -15.20
C VAL A 93 -10.85 -13.56 -15.94
N VAL A 94 -9.65 -13.74 -15.41
CA VAL A 94 -8.61 -14.59 -16.04
C VAL A 94 -9.01 -16.07 -15.99
N TRP A 95 -9.50 -16.55 -14.84
CA TRP A 95 -9.98 -17.91 -14.69
C TRP A 95 -11.16 -18.21 -15.63
N ALA A 96 -12.14 -17.30 -15.67
CA ALA A 96 -13.32 -17.44 -16.51
C ALA A 96 -12.95 -17.44 -18.01
N ALA A 97 -12.04 -16.54 -18.43
CA ALA A 97 -11.56 -16.51 -19.82
C ALA A 97 -10.87 -17.83 -20.21
N GLY A 98 -10.07 -18.39 -19.30
CA GLY A 98 -9.45 -19.70 -19.50
C GLY A 98 -10.44 -20.84 -19.67
N LYS A 99 -11.55 -20.81 -18.96
CA LYS A 99 -12.64 -21.80 -19.04
C LYS A 99 -13.49 -21.63 -20.29
N LEU A 100 -13.89 -20.39 -20.58
CA LEU A 100 -14.81 -20.05 -21.66
C LEU A 100 -14.10 -19.94 -23.03
N LYS A 101 -12.78 -19.84 -23.05
CA LYS A 101 -11.96 -19.58 -24.24
C LYS A 101 -12.38 -18.33 -25.02
N ARG A 102 -12.78 -17.30 -24.28
CA ARG A 102 -13.23 -16.00 -24.79
C ARG A 102 -12.95 -14.89 -23.79
N PRO A 103 -12.84 -13.65 -24.21
CA PRO A 103 -12.62 -12.51 -23.32
C PRO A 103 -13.74 -12.36 -22.29
N VAL A 104 -13.36 -12.04 -21.06
CA VAL A 104 -14.25 -11.72 -19.95
C VAL A 104 -13.83 -10.39 -19.35
N ARG A 105 -14.77 -9.44 -19.23
CA ARG A 105 -14.54 -8.10 -18.71
C ARG A 105 -15.24 -7.90 -17.38
N TRP A 106 -14.57 -7.18 -16.50
CA TRP A 106 -15.12 -6.59 -15.30
C TRP A 106 -14.68 -5.13 -15.17
N GLN A 107 -15.52 -4.29 -14.59
CA GLN A 107 -15.21 -2.91 -14.27
C GLN A 107 -15.92 -2.51 -12.99
N SER A 108 -15.19 -1.95 -12.04
CA SER A 108 -15.74 -1.37 -10.83
C SER A 108 -16.51 -0.11 -11.14
N ASP A 109 -17.64 0.09 -10.50
CA ASP A 109 -18.22 1.42 -10.37
C ASP A 109 -17.56 2.21 -9.22
N ARG A 110 -17.90 3.47 -9.08
CA ARG A 110 -17.31 4.33 -8.06
C ARG A 110 -17.72 3.93 -6.65
N SER A 111 -18.96 3.55 -6.44
CA SER A 111 -19.48 3.14 -5.13
C SER A 111 -18.86 1.84 -4.67
N GLU A 112 -18.73 0.86 -5.59
CA GLU A 112 -18.03 -0.38 -5.34
C GLU A 112 -16.56 -0.13 -4.97
N GLY A 113 -15.88 0.79 -5.67
CA GLY A 113 -14.50 1.17 -5.39
C GLY A 113 -14.31 1.69 -3.97
N PHE A 114 -15.21 2.51 -3.45
CA PHE A 114 -15.14 2.99 -2.06
C PHE A 114 -15.23 1.87 -1.02
N ILE A 115 -15.90 0.77 -1.33
CA ILE A 115 -16.10 -0.36 -0.41
C ILE A 115 -15.00 -1.41 -0.58
N SER A 116 -14.60 -1.72 -1.81
CA SER A 116 -13.76 -2.87 -2.14
C SER A 116 -12.28 -2.55 -2.37
N ASP A 117 -11.94 -1.29 -2.66
CA ASP A 117 -10.56 -0.89 -2.90
C ASP A 117 -9.74 -0.90 -1.62
N ASN A 118 -8.48 -1.26 -1.74
CA ASN A 118 -7.55 -1.17 -0.63
C ASN A 118 -7.43 0.28 -0.15
N GLN A 119 -7.54 0.46 1.15
CA GLN A 119 -7.41 1.73 1.83
C GLN A 119 -6.03 1.83 2.49
N GLY A 120 -5.65 3.00 2.95
CA GLY A 120 -4.37 3.19 3.60
C GLY A 120 -4.39 4.25 4.68
N ARG A 121 -3.21 4.55 5.23
CA ARG A 121 -3.03 5.40 6.41
C ARG A 121 -3.61 4.73 7.65
N ASP A 122 -4.43 5.41 8.45
CA ASP A 122 -5.02 4.93 9.69
C ASP A 122 -3.97 4.58 10.75
N HIS A 123 -3.14 5.58 11.05
CA HIS A 123 -2.05 5.48 12.01
C HIS A 123 -2.27 6.43 13.18
N TYR A 124 -2.02 5.94 14.38
CA TYR A 124 -1.83 6.77 15.57
C TYR A 124 -0.33 6.80 15.89
N THR A 125 0.21 8.01 16.01
CA THR A 125 1.64 8.21 16.27
C THR A 125 1.84 9.12 17.46
N ARG A 126 2.63 8.66 18.44
CA ARG A 126 3.18 9.50 19.49
C ARG A 126 4.66 9.70 19.24
N ALA A 127 5.06 10.95 19.05
CA ALA A 127 6.44 11.34 18.82
C ALA A 127 6.94 12.22 19.96
N GLU A 128 8.18 12.01 20.36
CA GLU A 128 8.86 12.80 21.39
C GLU A 128 10.22 13.25 20.85
N LEU A 129 10.48 14.55 20.95
CA LEU A 129 11.76 15.17 20.58
C LEU A 129 12.45 15.69 21.84
N ALA A 130 13.64 15.19 22.08
CA ALA A 130 14.50 15.63 23.17
C ALA A 130 15.52 16.66 22.68
N LEU A 131 15.62 17.77 23.39
CA LEU A 131 16.48 18.92 23.08
C LEU A 131 17.41 19.26 24.26
N ASP A 132 18.59 19.80 23.95
CA ASP A 132 19.42 20.44 24.98
C ASP A 132 18.91 21.86 25.30
N ALA A 133 19.57 22.56 26.24
CA ALA A 133 19.21 23.91 26.65
C ALA A 133 19.36 24.96 25.52
N ARG A 134 20.08 24.62 24.44
CA ARG A 134 20.30 25.49 23.27
C ARG A 134 19.41 25.11 22.08
N GLY A 135 18.49 24.15 22.27
CA GLY A 135 17.57 23.68 21.22
C GLY A 135 18.19 22.67 20.24
N LYS A 136 19.38 22.12 20.53
CA LYS A 136 19.99 21.07 19.70
C LYS A 136 19.24 19.75 19.90
N PHE A 137 18.96 19.05 18.83
CA PHE A 137 18.31 17.75 18.84
C PHE A 137 19.21 16.68 19.45
N LEU A 138 18.72 15.98 20.46
CA LEU A 138 19.42 14.92 21.17
C LEU A 138 18.91 13.53 20.81
N ALA A 139 17.59 13.38 20.71
CA ALA A 139 16.95 12.11 20.40
C ALA A 139 15.52 12.31 19.90
N ILE A 140 15.05 11.37 19.07
CA ILE A 140 13.64 11.21 18.71
C ILE A 140 13.17 9.84 19.18
N ARG A 141 12.00 9.77 19.83
CA ARG A 141 11.30 8.54 20.14
C ARG A 141 9.93 8.58 19.49
N VAL A 142 9.61 7.53 18.73
CA VAL A 142 8.32 7.39 18.01
C VAL A 142 7.68 6.07 18.37
N SER A 143 6.42 6.12 18.77
CA SER A 143 5.55 4.96 18.92
C SER A 143 4.40 5.09 17.93
N LEU A 144 4.29 4.14 17.00
CA LEU A 144 3.31 4.13 15.93
C LEU A 144 2.44 2.89 16.06
N ILE A 145 1.13 3.08 16.05
CA ILE A 145 0.13 2.02 15.95
C ILE A 145 -0.49 2.12 14.57
N ALA A 146 -0.32 1.10 13.74
CA ALA A 146 -0.86 1.04 12.39
C ALA A 146 -2.04 0.08 12.33
N ASN A 147 -3.16 0.53 11.78
CA ASN A 147 -4.26 -0.36 11.42
C ASN A 147 -3.92 -1.06 10.11
N VAL A 148 -3.66 -2.37 10.17
CA VAL A 148 -3.35 -3.18 8.98
C VAL A 148 -4.60 -3.88 8.41
N GLY A 149 -5.77 -3.64 8.99
CA GLY A 149 -7.06 -4.18 8.55
C GLY A 149 -7.30 -5.63 9.00
N ALA A 150 -8.51 -6.12 8.70
CA ALA A 150 -8.93 -7.48 9.06
C ALA A 150 -8.21 -8.57 8.25
N TYR A 151 -7.78 -8.23 7.04
CA TYR A 151 -7.04 -9.13 6.15
C TYR A 151 -5.73 -8.45 5.74
N LEU A 152 -4.64 -9.10 6.08
CA LEU A 152 -3.32 -8.60 5.76
C LEU A 152 -3.07 -8.67 4.24
N SER A 153 -2.89 -7.52 3.61
CA SER A 153 -2.43 -7.50 2.22
C SER A 153 -0.93 -7.80 2.16
N PRO A 154 -0.40 -8.29 1.02
CA PRO A 154 1.02 -8.61 0.89
C PRO A 154 1.97 -7.48 1.29
N MET A 155 1.54 -6.23 1.13
CA MET A 155 2.34 -5.04 1.44
C MET A 155 1.80 -4.26 2.66
N GLY A 156 0.75 -4.76 3.33
CA GLY A 156 0.13 -4.08 4.48
C GLY A 156 1.12 -3.68 5.57
N PRO A 157 2.01 -4.57 6.03
CA PRO A 157 3.02 -4.24 7.03
C PRO A 157 4.16 -3.36 6.50
N PHE A 158 4.37 -3.31 5.19
CA PHE A 158 5.52 -2.63 4.58
C PHE A 158 5.51 -1.13 4.84
N ILE A 159 4.38 -0.47 4.68
CA ILE A 159 4.31 0.99 4.83
C ILE A 159 4.61 1.48 6.25
N PRO A 160 3.96 0.99 7.30
CA PRO A 160 4.26 1.48 8.64
C PRO A 160 5.69 1.16 9.08
N THR A 161 6.30 0.07 8.58
CA THR A 161 7.68 -0.29 8.94
C THR A 161 8.71 0.48 8.12
N ARG A 162 8.52 0.67 6.81
CA ARG A 162 9.47 1.39 5.95
C ARG A 162 9.41 2.90 6.12
N SER A 163 8.31 3.45 6.55
CA SER A 163 8.24 4.88 6.87
C SER A 163 9.17 5.28 8.00
N THR A 164 9.61 4.33 8.83
CA THR A 164 10.56 4.59 9.91
C THR A 164 11.93 5.01 9.42
N ASP A 165 12.34 4.57 8.25
CA ASP A 165 13.63 4.92 7.63
C ASP A 165 13.71 6.41 7.26
N LEU A 166 12.56 7.09 7.15
CA LEU A 166 12.46 8.49 6.74
C LEU A 166 12.22 9.46 7.91
N ILE A 167 12.04 8.96 9.12
CA ILE A 167 11.71 9.81 10.30
C ILE A 167 12.83 10.77 10.65
N SER A 168 14.09 10.45 10.35
CA SER A 168 15.22 11.37 10.55
C SER A 168 15.10 12.66 9.72
N GLY A 169 14.43 12.59 8.58
CA GLY A 169 14.32 13.70 7.65
C GLY A 169 15.70 14.22 7.25
N LEU A 170 15.84 15.55 7.24
CA LEU A 170 17.09 16.25 6.92
C LEU A 170 17.90 16.60 8.17
N TYR A 171 17.46 16.20 9.35
CA TYR A 171 18.07 16.60 10.61
C TYR A 171 19.10 15.57 11.08
N THR A 172 20.21 16.06 11.63
CA THR A 172 21.26 15.25 12.26
C THR A 172 20.90 14.94 13.71
N THR A 173 19.90 14.08 13.92
CA THR A 173 19.55 13.63 15.26
C THR A 173 20.38 12.41 15.63
N PRO A 174 21.14 12.43 16.74
CA PRO A 174 22.12 11.40 17.04
C PRO A 174 21.53 10.09 17.60
N ALA A 175 20.24 10.07 17.96
CA ALA A 175 19.59 8.87 18.50
C ALA A 175 18.11 8.78 18.10
N PHE A 176 17.71 7.58 17.68
CA PHE A 176 16.33 7.25 17.34
C PHE A 176 15.88 6.02 18.10
N ALA A 177 14.64 6.02 18.56
CA ALA A 177 13.96 4.87 19.11
C ALA A 177 12.56 4.80 18.50
N ILE A 178 12.34 3.82 17.63
CA ILE A 178 11.09 3.71 16.89
C ILE A 178 10.45 2.36 17.21
N ASN A 179 9.18 2.38 17.59
CA ASN A 179 8.38 1.20 17.85
C ASN A 179 7.13 1.24 16.97
N VAL A 180 6.94 0.20 16.15
CA VAL A 180 5.76 0.06 15.29
C VAL A 180 4.97 -1.15 15.73
N LYS A 181 3.68 -0.95 15.99
CA LYS A 181 2.73 -2.01 16.31
C LYS A 181 1.65 -2.07 15.23
N GLY A 182 1.45 -3.25 14.65
CA GLY A 182 0.32 -3.52 13.76
C GLY A 182 -0.89 -3.97 14.55
N GLY A 183 -2.04 -3.35 14.32
CA GLY A 183 -3.33 -3.80 14.82
C GLY A 183 -4.15 -4.40 13.68
N ALA A 184 -4.81 -5.54 13.90
CA ALA A 184 -5.72 -6.18 12.97
C ALA A 184 -7.16 -6.07 13.48
N PRO A 185 -7.81 -4.89 13.39
CA PRO A 185 -9.19 -4.73 13.78
C PRO A 185 -10.11 -5.48 12.80
N THR A 186 -11.28 -5.87 13.25
CA THR A 186 -12.27 -6.65 12.49
C THR A 186 -12.90 -5.90 11.30
N ARG A 187 -12.42 -4.71 10.96
CA ARG A 187 -12.97 -3.86 9.89
C ARG A 187 -11.96 -3.66 8.78
N CYS A 188 -12.41 -3.76 7.54
CA CYS A 188 -11.78 -3.39 6.26
C CYS A 188 -10.31 -3.78 6.05
N ARG A 189 -9.97 -4.12 4.80
CA ARG A 189 -8.59 -4.27 4.36
C ARG A 189 -7.88 -2.92 4.36
N CYS A 190 -6.80 -2.79 5.11
CA CYS A 190 -5.85 -1.72 4.91
C CYS A 190 -4.66 -2.24 4.10
N ALA A 191 -4.41 -1.60 3.00
CA ALA A 191 -3.24 -1.84 2.18
C ALA A 191 -2.58 -0.52 1.81
N LEU A 192 -1.47 -0.65 1.14
CA LEU A 192 -0.62 0.41 0.69
C LEU A 192 -1.37 1.47 -0.11
N ILE A 193 -1.66 2.62 0.47
CA ILE A 193 -1.84 3.83 -0.31
C ILE A 193 -0.50 4.56 -0.38
N ALA A 194 -0.09 4.82 -1.60
CA ALA A 194 1.22 5.22 -2.04
C ALA A 194 1.88 6.34 -1.24
N ALA A 195 3.18 6.24 -1.27
CA ALA A 195 4.22 7.18 -0.93
C ALA A 195 4.16 7.78 0.47
N PRO A 196 5.25 7.76 1.21
CA PRO A 196 5.40 8.66 2.33
C PRO A 196 5.10 10.06 1.81
N ALA A 197 4.07 10.70 2.33
CA ALA A 197 3.90 12.12 2.10
C ALA A 197 5.18 12.78 2.62
N VAL A 198 5.99 13.25 1.71
CA VAL A 198 7.03 14.20 2.07
C VAL A 198 6.29 15.32 2.77
N PRO A 199 6.59 15.63 4.03
CA PRO A 199 5.93 16.72 4.72
C PRO A 199 6.15 17.97 3.86
N ARG A 200 5.06 18.54 3.35
CA ARG A 200 5.14 19.86 2.71
C ARG A 200 5.64 20.78 3.81
N ARG A 201 6.72 21.50 3.52
CA ARG A 201 7.18 22.58 4.38
C ARG A 201 6.00 23.51 4.62
N PRO A 202 5.71 23.90 5.85
CA PRO A 202 4.85 25.06 6.05
C PRO A 202 5.55 26.24 5.37
N THR A 203 4.81 26.91 4.49
CA THR A 203 5.20 28.21 3.92
C THR A 203 5.21 29.27 4.99
#